data_52715cd039c89c40a6f87f590867ab7c
#
_entry.id   52715cd039c89c40a6f87f590867ab7c
#
_cell.length_a   1.000
_cell.length_b   1.000
_cell.length_c   1.000
_cell.angle_alpha   90.00
_cell.angle_beta   90.00
_cell.angle_gamma   90.00
#
_symmetry.space_group_name_H-M   'P 1'
#
loop_
_entity.id
_entity.type
_entity.pdbx_description
1 polymer ?
#
loop_
_entity_poly.entity_id
_entity_poly.type
_entity_poly.pdbx_seq_one_letter_code
_entity_poly.pdbx_strand_id
1 'polypeptide(L)'
;NRMKISKKVEKTEPEKILEEITPQEEKIPTDRLKWELERNALELGDKRVRYSNLKEDLEELDGISDEERILNAQAEARQLAIDKIQELSGEMQKKLRGKLNDRVSEIMEFITEGKYTRLNVEEGLNISLLSEGRKVDIARVSQGTAEQVYFALRMAASEVLLEEELPVILDDTFVSYDEERL
;
A
#
# COMPACT_ATOMS: atom_id res chain seq x y z
N ASN A 1 -35.11 -11.98 -70.63
CA ASN A 1 -34.59 -12.43 -71.93
C ASN A 1 -33.66 -13.62 -71.80
N ARG A 2 -34.25 -14.77 -71.42
CA ARG A 2 -33.69 -16.10 -71.65
C ARG A 2 -33.99 -16.42 -73.09
N MET A 3 -33.01 -16.47 -73.96
CA MET A 3 -33.04 -17.32 -75.18
C MET A 3 -31.74 -17.14 -75.93
N LYS A 4 -31.19 -18.28 -76.31
CA LYS A 4 -30.24 -18.50 -77.40
C LYS A 4 -28.73 -18.27 -77.10
N ILE A 5 -28.12 -19.17 -76.32
CA ILE A 5 -26.83 -19.73 -76.71
C ILE A 5 -26.94 -21.24 -76.49
N SER A 6 -27.61 -21.85 -77.45
CA SER A 6 -27.57 -23.29 -77.64
C SER A 6 -27.37 -23.47 -79.12
N LYS A 7 -26.11 -23.70 -79.56
CA LYS A 7 -25.65 -24.42 -80.75
C LYS A 7 -24.22 -23.99 -81.05
N LYS A 8 -23.27 -24.75 -80.59
CA LYS A 8 -22.25 -25.38 -81.44
C LYS A 8 -21.22 -26.02 -80.50
N VAL A 9 -21.58 -27.12 -79.92
CA VAL A 9 -20.58 -28.06 -79.51
C VAL A 9 -20.38 -28.97 -80.70
N GLU A 10 -19.46 -28.59 -81.53
CA GLU A 10 -18.92 -29.53 -82.52
C GLU A 10 -18.24 -30.64 -81.72
N LYS A 11 -18.63 -31.87 -82.00
CA LYS A 11 -17.99 -33.07 -81.50
C LYS A 11 -16.56 -33.12 -82.05
N THR A 12 -15.64 -32.61 -81.31
CA THR A 12 -14.22 -32.92 -81.44
C THR A 12 -13.99 -34.29 -80.85
N GLU A 13 -13.56 -35.21 -81.70
CA GLU A 13 -13.25 -36.58 -81.30
C GLU A 13 -12.30 -36.62 -80.11
N PRO A 14 -12.58 -37.44 -79.07
CA PRO A 14 -11.77 -37.46 -77.85
C PRO A 14 -10.32 -37.88 -78.03
N GLU A 15 -9.98 -38.48 -79.16
CA GLU A 15 -8.59 -38.88 -79.47
C GLU A 15 -7.68 -37.73 -79.90
N LYS A 16 -8.20 -36.61 -80.41
CA LYS A 16 -7.39 -35.44 -80.76
C LYS A 16 -7.06 -34.55 -79.60
N ILE A 17 -7.85 -34.60 -78.50
CA ILE A 17 -7.59 -33.85 -77.30
C ILE A 17 -6.54 -34.49 -76.43
N LEU A 18 -6.34 -35.81 -76.54
CA LEU A 18 -5.32 -36.56 -75.84
C LEU A 18 -3.90 -36.41 -76.42
N GLU A 19 -3.76 -36.02 -77.71
CA GLU A 19 -2.42 -35.77 -78.28
C GLU A 19 -1.90 -34.33 -78.05
N GLU A 20 -2.77 -33.34 -77.66
CA GLU A 20 -2.36 -31.97 -77.40
C GLU A 20 -2.08 -31.73 -75.88
N ILE A 21 -2.42 -32.68 -74.99
CA ILE A 21 -2.03 -32.65 -73.59
C ILE A 21 -0.91 -33.67 -73.44
N THR A 22 0.16 -33.53 -74.15
CA THR A 22 1.43 -34.02 -73.66
C THR A 22 1.88 -33.02 -72.59
N PRO A 23 1.95 -33.42 -71.27
CA PRO A 23 2.62 -32.59 -70.34
C PRO A 23 4.04 -32.45 -70.91
N GLN A 24 4.45 -31.24 -71.21
CA GLN A 24 5.87 -30.93 -71.17
C GLN A 24 6.29 -31.24 -69.66
N GLU A 25 6.65 -32.49 -69.42
CA GLU A 25 7.44 -32.87 -68.29
C GLU A 25 8.74 -32.07 -68.42
N GLU A 26 8.73 -30.82 -68.01
CA GLU A 26 9.96 -30.19 -67.53
C GLU A 26 10.53 -31.18 -66.53
N LYS A 27 11.54 -31.94 -66.92
CA LYS A 27 12.32 -32.81 -66.04
C LYS A 27 13.01 -31.88 -65.07
N ILE A 28 12.25 -31.46 -64.04
CA ILE A 28 12.86 -30.82 -62.87
C ILE A 28 13.84 -31.84 -62.32
N PRO A 29 15.14 -31.54 -62.29
CA PRO A 29 16.12 -32.49 -61.82
C PRO A 29 15.70 -32.99 -60.44
N THR A 30 15.37 -34.25 -60.34
CA THR A 30 14.91 -34.87 -59.06
C THR A 30 15.87 -34.62 -57.91
N ASP A 31 17.15 -34.45 -58.21
CA ASP A 31 18.19 -34.12 -57.25
C ASP A 31 18.07 -32.71 -56.68
N ARG A 32 17.62 -31.74 -57.50
CA ARG A 32 17.36 -30.38 -57.00
C ARG A 32 16.16 -30.33 -56.08
N LEU A 33 15.09 -31.04 -56.38
CA LEU A 33 13.92 -31.16 -55.53
C LEU A 33 14.25 -31.86 -54.21
N LYS A 34 15.07 -32.90 -54.24
CA LYS A 34 15.53 -33.57 -53.02
C LYS A 34 16.35 -32.61 -52.13
N TRP A 35 17.27 -31.88 -52.72
CA TRP A 35 18.09 -30.93 -52.01
C TRP A 35 17.24 -29.78 -51.41
N GLU A 36 16.27 -29.27 -52.15
CA GLU A 36 15.34 -28.23 -51.63
C GLU A 36 14.48 -28.78 -50.48
N LEU A 37 14.08 -30.05 -50.56
CA LEU A 37 13.29 -30.71 -49.51
C LEU A 37 14.10 -30.94 -48.24
N GLU A 38 15.34 -31.40 -48.35
CA GLU A 38 16.26 -31.54 -47.25
C GLU A 38 16.58 -30.19 -46.58
N ARG A 39 16.85 -29.18 -47.39
CA ARG A 39 17.09 -27.83 -46.89
C ARG A 39 15.88 -27.28 -46.12
N ASN A 40 14.69 -27.41 -46.70
CA ASN A 40 13.47 -26.96 -46.05
C ASN A 40 13.16 -27.75 -44.78
N ALA A 41 13.48 -29.05 -44.75
CA ALA A 41 13.33 -29.87 -43.56
C ALA A 41 14.27 -29.40 -42.41
N LEU A 42 15.51 -29.06 -42.72
CA LEU A 42 16.49 -28.52 -41.77
C LEU A 42 16.00 -27.13 -41.27
N GLU A 43 15.61 -26.23 -42.18
CA GLU A 43 15.08 -24.91 -41.80
C GLU A 43 13.82 -25.00 -40.91
N LEU A 44 12.95 -25.97 -41.18
CA LEU A 44 11.79 -26.24 -40.35
C LEU A 44 12.18 -26.78 -38.99
N GLY A 45 13.18 -27.63 -38.92
CA GLY A 45 13.76 -28.12 -37.67
C GLY A 45 14.26 -26.97 -36.79
N ASP A 46 15.10 -26.12 -37.36
CA ASP A 46 15.66 -24.96 -36.65
C ASP A 46 14.58 -23.97 -36.18
N LYS A 47 13.59 -23.69 -37.05
CA LYS A 47 12.46 -22.81 -36.69
C LYS A 47 11.59 -23.41 -35.58
N ARG A 48 11.40 -24.73 -35.56
CA ARG A 48 10.64 -25.40 -34.48
C ARG A 48 11.36 -25.29 -33.14
N VAL A 49 12.66 -25.54 -33.12
CA VAL A 49 13.47 -25.40 -31.90
C VAL A 49 13.41 -23.93 -31.40
N ARG A 50 13.62 -22.99 -32.31
CA ARG A 50 13.56 -21.56 -31.96
C ARG A 50 12.18 -21.14 -31.44
N TYR A 51 11.11 -21.66 -32.04
CA TYR A 51 9.74 -21.39 -31.57
C TYR A 51 9.50 -21.98 -30.17
N SER A 52 9.99 -23.19 -29.91
CA SER A 52 9.86 -23.82 -28.59
C SER A 52 10.58 -23.00 -27.52
N ASN A 53 11.83 -22.58 -27.79
CA ASN A 53 12.59 -21.77 -26.86
C ASN A 53 11.91 -20.42 -26.58
N LEU A 54 11.44 -19.73 -27.62
CA LEU A 54 10.72 -18.47 -27.45
C LEU A 54 9.40 -18.62 -26.69
N LYS A 55 8.75 -19.76 -26.81
CA LYS A 55 7.54 -20.06 -26.06
C LYS A 55 7.86 -20.28 -24.58
N GLU A 56 8.91 -21.01 -24.27
CA GLU A 56 9.39 -21.19 -22.89
C GLU A 56 9.79 -19.85 -22.25
N ASP A 57 10.53 -19.01 -22.99
CA ASP A 57 10.93 -17.68 -22.53
C ASP A 57 9.69 -16.80 -22.24
N LEU A 58 8.65 -16.88 -23.06
CA LEU A 58 7.39 -16.16 -22.85
C LEU A 58 6.65 -16.65 -21.59
N GLU A 59 6.55 -17.96 -21.40
CA GLU A 59 5.89 -18.53 -20.21
C GLU A 59 6.65 -18.16 -18.91
N GLU A 60 7.98 -18.10 -18.97
CA GLU A 60 8.80 -17.63 -17.84
C GLU A 60 8.56 -16.14 -17.54
N LEU A 61 8.54 -15.28 -18.57
CA LEU A 61 8.27 -13.85 -18.42
C LEU A 61 6.87 -13.56 -17.88
N ASP A 62 5.86 -14.31 -18.33
CA ASP A 62 4.49 -14.18 -17.81
C ASP A 62 4.42 -14.58 -16.33
N GLY A 63 5.12 -15.64 -15.92
CA GLY A 63 5.21 -16.06 -14.52
C GLY A 63 5.85 -15.00 -13.63
N ILE A 64 6.96 -14.39 -14.07
CA ILE A 64 7.63 -13.30 -13.35
C ILE A 64 6.71 -12.09 -13.21
N SER A 65 5.99 -11.73 -14.28
CA SER A 65 5.04 -10.61 -14.27
C SER A 65 3.89 -10.81 -13.27
N ASP A 66 3.38 -12.02 -13.14
CA ASP A 66 2.33 -12.34 -12.18
C ASP A 66 2.83 -12.31 -10.73
N GLU A 67 4.03 -12.81 -10.47
CA GLU A 67 4.67 -12.70 -9.14
C GLU A 67 4.91 -11.24 -8.76
N GLU A 68 5.42 -10.43 -9.67
CA GLU A 68 5.63 -9.00 -9.46
C GLU A 68 4.32 -8.28 -9.13
N ARG A 69 3.23 -8.58 -9.83
CA ARG A 69 1.90 -8.01 -9.53
C ARG A 69 1.40 -8.38 -8.14
N ILE A 70 1.60 -9.64 -7.72
CA ILE A 70 1.22 -10.11 -6.38
C ILE A 70 2.05 -9.40 -5.31
N LEU A 71 3.36 -9.30 -5.51
CA LEU A 71 4.26 -8.62 -4.57
C LEU A 71 3.94 -7.13 -4.44
N ASN A 72 3.66 -6.45 -5.55
CA ASN A 72 3.27 -5.05 -5.55
C ASN A 72 1.93 -4.84 -4.83
N ALA A 73 0.93 -5.68 -5.08
CA ALA A 73 -0.35 -5.61 -4.37
C ALA A 73 -0.18 -5.85 -2.85
N GLN A 74 0.69 -6.77 -2.44
CA GLN A 74 1.01 -6.98 -1.03
C GLN A 74 1.75 -5.79 -0.42
N ALA A 75 2.66 -5.17 -1.15
CA ALA A 75 3.39 -3.99 -0.69
C ALA A 75 2.43 -2.81 -0.49
N GLU A 76 1.55 -2.55 -1.45
CA GLU A 76 0.51 -1.52 -1.34
C GLU A 76 -0.44 -1.77 -0.16
N ALA A 77 -0.89 -3.00 0.03
CA ALA A 77 -1.75 -3.35 1.16
C ALA A 77 -1.06 -3.13 2.51
N ARG A 78 0.23 -3.47 2.61
CA ARG A 78 1.03 -3.22 3.83
C ARG A 78 1.22 -1.73 4.08
N GLN A 79 1.51 -0.96 3.03
CA GLN A 79 1.66 0.48 3.16
C GLN A 79 0.36 1.13 3.63
N LEU A 80 -0.77 0.77 3.04
CA LEU A 80 -2.09 1.24 3.46
C LEU A 80 -2.39 0.90 4.93
N ALA A 81 -2.01 -0.29 5.38
CA ALA A 81 -2.17 -0.70 6.78
C ALA A 81 -1.30 0.15 7.72
N ILE A 82 -0.05 0.42 7.34
CA ILE A 82 0.86 1.29 8.12
C ILE A 82 0.28 2.69 8.22
N ASP A 83 -0.14 3.28 7.11
CA ASP A 83 -0.70 4.62 7.06
C ASP A 83 -1.96 4.71 7.95
N LYS A 84 -2.81 3.68 7.90
CA LYS A 84 -4.02 3.65 8.74
C LYS A 84 -3.71 3.49 10.24
N ILE A 85 -2.73 2.69 10.59
CA ILE A 85 -2.27 2.55 11.98
C ILE A 85 -1.70 3.87 12.49
N GLN A 86 -0.92 4.58 11.68
CA GLN A 86 -0.35 5.88 12.06
C GLN A 86 -1.43 6.94 12.24
N GLU A 87 -2.40 7.00 11.34
CA GLU A 87 -3.57 7.89 11.44
C GLU A 87 -4.34 7.64 12.75
N LEU A 88 -4.74 6.40 12.99
CA LEU A 88 -5.49 6.01 14.19
C LEU A 88 -4.69 6.26 15.48
N SER A 89 -3.39 5.97 15.47
CA SER A 89 -2.51 6.25 16.62
C SER A 89 -2.45 7.74 16.92
N GLY A 90 -2.33 8.59 15.89
CA GLY A 90 -2.34 10.04 16.03
C GLY A 90 -3.66 10.57 16.62
N GLU A 91 -4.79 10.04 16.12
CA GLU A 91 -6.12 10.40 16.66
C GLU A 91 -6.29 9.97 18.12
N MET A 92 -5.87 8.75 18.47
CA MET A 92 -5.91 8.25 19.84
C MET A 92 -5.06 9.10 20.78
N GLN A 93 -3.82 9.44 20.39
CA GLN A 93 -2.93 10.29 21.17
C GLN A 93 -3.52 11.68 21.40
N LYS A 94 -4.10 12.27 20.36
CA LYS A 94 -4.77 13.58 20.45
C LYS A 94 -5.96 13.53 21.41
N LYS A 95 -6.80 12.50 21.32
CA LYS A 95 -7.96 12.30 22.19
C LYS A 95 -7.56 12.07 23.64
N LEU A 96 -6.55 11.23 23.87
CA LEU A 96 -6.01 10.96 25.21
C LEU A 96 -5.43 12.23 25.84
N ARG A 97 -4.62 12.98 25.10
CA ARG A 97 -4.05 14.24 25.55
C ARG A 97 -5.13 15.26 25.90
N GLY A 98 -6.19 15.36 25.09
CA GLY A 98 -7.32 16.22 25.39
C GLY A 98 -7.94 15.89 26.74
N LYS A 99 -8.29 14.63 26.96
CA LYS A 99 -8.84 14.16 28.25
C LYS A 99 -7.90 14.40 29.42
N LEU A 100 -6.60 14.15 29.24
CA LEU A 100 -5.60 14.38 30.26
C LEU A 100 -5.52 15.87 30.62
N ASN A 101 -5.43 16.76 29.62
CA ASN A 101 -5.38 18.21 29.84
C ASN A 101 -6.62 18.74 30.51
N ASP A 102 -7.79 18.27 30.17
CA ASP A 102 -9.04 18.70 30.80
C ASP A 102 -9.05 18.25 32.26
N ARG A 103 -8.70 16.99 32.53
CA ARG A 103 -8.70 16.47 33.91
C ARG A 103 -7.63 17.11 34.80
N VAL A 104 -6.43 17.29 34.28
CA VAL A 104 -5.35 17.99 35.03
C VAL A 104 -5.75 19.42 35.33
N SER A 105 -6.42 20.11 34.39
CA SER A 105 -6.89 21.49 34.56
C SER A 105 -7.90 21.57 35.71
N GLU A 106 -8.88 20.66 35.77
CA GLU A 106 -9.87 20.60 36.87
C GLU A 106 -9.19 20.41 38.23
N ILE A 107 -8.23 19.48 38.32
CA ILE A 107 -7.50 19.25 39.57
C ILE A 107 -6.66 20.49 39.97
N MET A 108 -5.96 21.11 39.00
CA MET A 108 -5.16 22.31 39.25
C MET A 108 -6.02 23.50 39.68
N GLU A 109 -7.16 23.71 39.05
CA GLU A 109 -8.10 24.76 39.44
C GLU A 109 -8.58 24.55 40.85
N PHE A 110 -8.89 23.33 41.23
CA PHE A 110 -9.32 22.96 42.60
C PHE A 110 -8.24 23.22 43.63
N ILE A 111 -7.02 22.66 43.45
CA ILE A 111 -5.94 22.75 44.46
C ILE A 111 -5.28 24.13 44.56
N THR A 112 -5.47 24.99 43.54
CA THR A 112 -4.93 26.35 43.53
C THR A 112 -5.99 27.42 43.72
N GLU A 113 -7.20 27.02 44.10
CA GLU A 113 -8.35 27.93 44.33
C GLU A 113 -8.64 28.87 43.17
N GLY A 114 -8.51 28.32 41.91
CA GLY A 114 -8.75 29.06 40.70
C GLY A 114 -7.60 29.94 40.20
N LYS A 115 -6.45 29.95 40.87
CA LYS A 115 -5.28 30.70 40.42
C LYS A 115 -4.76 30.23 39.05
N TYR A 116 -4.79 28.93 38.81
CA TYR A 116 -4.44 28.32 37.53
C TYR A 116 -5.65 27.57 37.00
N THR A 117 -6.30 28.15 36.01
CA THR A 117 -7.56 27.64 35.46
C THR A 117 -7.37 26.61 34.35
N ARG A 118 -6.20 26.55 33.77
CA ARG A 118 -5.91 25.58 32.71
C ARG A 118 -4.45 25.16 32.72
N LEU A 119 -4.24 23.86 32.53
CA LEU A 119 -2.93 23.28 32.30
C LEU A 119 -2.94 22.61 30.92
N ASN A 120 -1.89 22.82 30.15
CA ASN A 120 -1.73 22.22 28.83
C ASN A 120 -0.41 21.49 28.74
N VAL A 121 -0.51 20.19 28.42
CA VAL A 121 0.64 19.33 28.09
C VAL A 121 0.70 19.21 26.59
N GLU A 122 1.75 19.75 25.99
CA GLU A 122 1.98 19.74 24.55
C GLU A 122 2.73 18.47 24.11
N GLU A 123 2.87 18.32 22.77
CA GLU A 123 3.76 17.30 22.22
C GLU A 123 5.19 17.55 22.70
N GLY A 124 5.84 16.47 23.19
CA GLY A 124 7.18 16.60 23.79
C GLY A 124 7.17 16.92 25.30
N LEU A 125 6.00 16.82 25.95
CA LEU A 125 5.84 16.99 27.41
C LEU A 125 6.16 18.41 27.90
N ASN A 126 6.07 19.42 27.05
CA ASN A 126 6.13 20.81 27.49
C ASN A 126 4.85 21.18 28.23
N ILE A 127 4.97 21.66 29.45
CA ILE A 127 3.86 21.98 30.33
C ILE A 127 3.73 23.50 30.47
N SER A 128 2.51 23.98 30.25
CA SER A 128 2.18 25.40 30.44
C SER A 128 0.87 25.55 31.20
N LEU A 129 0.81 26.56 32.04
CA LEU A 129 -0.33 26.94 32.85
C LEU A 129 -0.96 28.25 32.33
N LEU A 130 -2.25 28.36 32.53
CA LEU A 130 -2.97 29.62 32.29
C LEU A 130 -3.32 30.26 33.67
N SER A 131 -2.80 31.45 33.90
CA SER A 131 -3.11 32.25 35.10
C SER A 131 -3.51 33.64 34.65
N GLU A 132 -4.67 34.13 35.06
CA GLU A 132 -5.20 35.45 34.72
C GLU A 132 -5.14 35.77 33.20
N GLY A 133 -5.43 34.77 32.36
CA GLY A 133 -5.38 34.89 30.90
C GLY A 133 -3.98 34.91 30.28
N ARG A 134 -2.92 34.69 31.06
CA ARG A 134 -1.54 34.62 30.58
C ARG A 134 -1.00 33.19 30.65
N LYS A 135 -0.33 32.78 29.58
CA LYS A 135 0.37 31.49 29.51
C LYS A 135 1.71 31.60 30.26
N VAL A 136 1.91 30.75 31.24
CA VAL A 136 3.13 30.65 32.04
C VAL A 136 3.73 29.28 31.84
N ASP A 137 5.01 29.22 31.53
CA ASP A 137 5.79 27.98 31.45
C ASP A 137 6.03 27.43 32.85
N ILE A 138 6.00 26.08 33.00
CA ILE A 138 6.28 25.41 34.29
C ILE A 138 7.66 25.78 34.88
N ALA A 139 8.64 26.05 34.01
CA ALA A 139 9.98 26.47 34.46
C ALA A 139 10.01 27.85 35.14
N ARG A 140 8.92 28.62 35.06
CA ARG A 140 8.81 29.97 35.60
C ARG A 140 7.91 30.09 36.84
N VAL A 141 7.34 28.98 37.31
CA VAL A 141 6.53 28.95 38.50
C VAL A 141 7.39 28.61 39.76
N SER A 142 6.84 28.81 40.97
CA SER A 142 7.51 28.40 42.19
C SER A 142 7.62 26.89 42.28
N GLN A 143 8.58 26.38 43.02
CA GLN A 143 8.78 24.95 43.24
C GLN A 143 7.51 24.29 43.76
N GLY A 144 6.85 24.86 44.78
CA GLY A 144 5.60 24.31 45.29
C GLY A 144 4.49 24.25 44.23
N THR A 145 4.39 25.25 43.32
CA THR A 145 3.45 25.19 42.20
C THR A 145 3.83 24.09 41.21
N ALA A 146 5.11 23.89 40.92
CA ALA A 146 5.56 22.80 40.07
C ALA A 146 5.21 21.44 40.63
N GLU A 147 5.38 21.25 41.96
CA GLU A 147 4.99 20.03 42.64
C GLU A 147 3.47 19.79 42.61
N GLN A 148 2.66 20.84 42.76
CA GLN A 148 1.20 20.74 42.53
C GLN A 148 0.85 20.30 41.15
N VAL A 149 1.53 20.80 40.10
CA VAL A 149 1.36 20.38 38.72
C VAL A 149 1.69 18.90 38.54
N TYR A 150 2.82 18.43 39.09
CA TYR A 150 3.20 17.02 38.99
C TYR A 150 2.24 16.11 39.76
N PHE A 151 1.74 16.57 40.89
CA PHE A 151 0.70 15.85 41.61
C PHE A 151 -0.59 15.73 40.82
N ALA A 152 -1.08 16.86 40.27
CA ALA A 152 -2.28 16.86 39.41
C ALA A 152 -2.14 15.99 38.17
N LEU A 153 -0.96 15.99 37.55
CA LEU A 153 -0.67 15.13 36.40
C LEU A 153 -0.72 13.64 36.77
N ARG A 154 -0.17 13.24 37.91
CA ARG A 154 -0.21 11.85 38.40
C ARG A 154 -1.65 11.42 38.67
N MET A 155 -2.44 12.24 39.32
CA MET A 155 -3.84 11.96 39.59
C MET A 155 -4.65 11.82 38.30
N ALA A 156 -4.55 12.79 37.43
CA ALA A 156 -5.25 12.76 36.14
C ALA A 156 -4.82 11.59 35.26
N ALA A 157 -3.52 11.28 35.22
CA ALA A 157 -3.02 10.15 34.46
C ALA A 157 -3.56 8.81 34.98
N SER A 158 -3.61 8.64 36.33
CA SER A 158 -4.19 7.42 36.90
C SER A 158 -5.67 7.28 36.55
N GLU A 159 -6.46 8.35 36.61
CA GLU A 159 -7.89 8.32 36.27
C GLU A 159 -8.16 8.11 34.75
N VAL A 160 -7.32 8.68 33.90
CA VAL A 160 -7.52 8.62 32.44
C VAL A 160 -6.99 7.32 31.82
N LEU A 161 -5.92 6.74 32.39
CA LEU A 161 -5.25 5.56 31.87
C LEU A 161 -5.69 4.24 32.49
N LEU A 162 -6.18 4.30 33.75
CA LEU A 162 -6.59 3.11 34.49
C LEU A 162 -8.12 2.97 34.44
N GLU A 163 -8.60 1.76 34.27
CA GLU A 163 -10.04 1.45 34.29
C GLU A 163 -10.58 1.35 35.74
N GLU A 164 -9.67 1.20 36.69
CA GLU A 164 -9.98 1.04 38.14
C GLU A 164 -9.34 2.13 38.97
N GLU A 165 -10.03 2.57 40.02
CA GLU A 165 -9.48 3.51 40.98
C GLU A 165 -8.42 2.81 41.83
N LEU A 166 -7.16 3.17 41.63
CA LEU A 166 -6.05 2.65 42.42
C LEU A 166 -5.67 3.62 43.57
N PRO A 167 -5.30 3.10 44.72
CA PRO A 167 -4.81 3.95 45.81
C PRO A 167 -3.48 4.63 45.43
N VAL A 168 -3.39 5.92 45.66
CA VAL A 168 -2.17 6.69 45.42
C VAL A 168 -1.36 6.75 46.72
N ILE A 169 -0.11 6.29 46.67
CA ILE A 169 0.81 6.37 47.78
C ILE A 169 1.63 7.65 47.60
N LEU A 170 1.54 8.53 48.59
CA LEU A 170 2.27 9.80 48.61
C LEU A 170 3.37 9.70 49.66
N ASP A 171 4.61 9.94 49.23
CA ASP A 171 5.77 9.98 50.11
C ASP A 171 6.48 11.33 49.95
N ASP A 172 6.55 12.10 51.02
CA ASP A 172 7.17 13.45 51.06
C ASP A 172 6.69 14.45 50.01
N THR A 173 5.49 14.25 49.44
CA THR A 173 4.97 15.02 48.26
C THR A 173 4.68 16.48 48.63
N PHE A 174 4.47 16.81 49.90
CA PHE A 174 4.04 18.15 50.33
C PHE A 174 5.10 18.93 51.15
N VAL A 175 6.34 18.48 51.12
CA VAL A 175 7.44 19.10 51.88
C VAL A 175 7.70 20.56 51.52
N SER A 176 7.44 20.90 50.24
CA SER A 176 7.64 22.26 49.69
C SER A 176 6.38 23.13 49.76
N TYR A 177 5.33 22.67 50.44
CA TYR A 177 4.09 23.45 50.54
C TYR A 177 4.13 24.34 51.76
N ASP A 178 3.61 25.56 51.59
CA ASP A 178 3.40 26.51 52.68
C ASP A 178 2.17 26.10 53.51
N GLU A 179 2.04 26.61 54.74
CA GLU A 179 0.88 26.31 55.61
C GLU A 179 -0.47 26.70 54.95
N GLU A 180 -0.47 27.67 54.02
CA GLU A 180 -1.67 28.09 53.24
C GLU A 180 -2.01 27.11 52.11
N ARG A 181 -1.13 26.14 51.75
CA ARG A 181 -1.29 25.19 50.63
C ARG A 181 -1.47 23.74 51.08
N LEU A 182 -1.34 23.49 52.37
CA LEU A 182 -1.62 22.19 52.99
C LEU A 182 -3.11 22.05 53.29
#